data_b3dfd6bb2e870ee1927d65690ee620fc
#
_entry.id   b3dfd6bb2e870ee1927d65690ee620fc
#
_cell.length_a   1.000
_cell.length_b   1.000
_cell.length_c   1.000
_cell.angle_alpha   90.00
_cell.angle_beta   90.00
_cell.angle_gamma   90.00
#
_symmetry.space_group_name_H-M   'P 1'
#
loop_
_entity.id
_entity.type
_entity.pdbx_description
1 polymer ?
#
loop_
_entity_poly.entity_id
_entity_poly.type
_entity_poly.pdbx_seq_one_letter_code
_entity_poly.pdbx_strand_id
1 'polypeptide(L)'
;TSVAAPVMSLILLALGIYVLVRFTVKGLRRDRLGQPLRRRFLTPLGLVAGFVDATGGGGWGPVGTPAILASGRLEPRKVIGSIDTSEFLVSVAASAGFLLALGSAGIDTAWVVALLVGGLIAAPIAAWLVRHIPPRVLGSAVGGVIVLTNSRTLLRSDWIDASDSTRTLVYLVLAAVWAGAVAWSVRAYRGELALERELADLEAELATDDARKGAAEPA
;
A
#
# COMPACT_ATOMS: atom_id res chain seq x y z
N THR A 1 2.96 -3.21 26.65
CA THR A 1 3.25 -2.52 25.37
C THR A 1 4.67 -2.76 24.86
N SER A 2 5.66 -3.04 25.74
CA SER A 2 7.08 -3.24 25.37
C SER A 2 7.36 -4.40 24.41
N VAL A 3 6.54 -5.44 24.40
CA VAL A 3 6.69 -6.62 23.53
C VAL A 3 5.79 -6.54 22.29
N ALA A 4 4.59 -5.98 22.43
CA ALA A 4 3.62 -5.97 21.34
C ALA A 4 4.06 -5.13 20.13
N ALA A 5 4.59 -3.93 20.36
CA ALA A 5 5.01 -3.04 19.27
C ALA A 5 6.17 -3.62 18.43
N PRO A 6 7.26 -4.19 19.01
CA PRO A 6 8.31 -4.83 18.21
C PRO A 6 7.82 -6.06 17.42
N VAL A 7 6.97 -6.91 18.02
CA VAL A 7 6.41 -8.10 17.33
C VAL A 7 5.58 -7.67 16.13
N MET A 8 4.68 -6.70 16.30
CA MET A 8 3.89 -6.16 15.20
C MET A 8 4.77 -5.55 14.10
N SER A 9 5.79 -4.79 14.50
CA SER A 9 6.72 -4.19 13.54
C SER A 9 7.51 -5.24 12.75
N LEU A 10 7.86 -6.39 13.34
CA LEU A 10 8.48 -7.50 12.61
C LEU A 10 7.55 -8.08 11.56
N ILE A 11 6.28 -8.31 11.91
CA ILE A 11 5.28 -8.84 10.97
C ILE A 11 5.06 -7.86 9.83
N LEU A 12 4.89 -6.57 10.15
CA LEU A 12 4.69 -5.52 9.16
C LEU A 12 5.93 -5.30 8.29
N LEU A 13 7.12 -5.41 8.86
CA LEU A 13 8.38 -5.35 8.12
C LEU A 13 8.47 -6.48 7.09
N ALA A 14 8.17 -7.72 7.49
CA ALA A 14 8.16 -8.87 6.58
C ALA A 14 7.13 -8.68 5.45
N LEU A 15 5.92 -8.23 5.78
CA LEU A 15 4.90 -7.91 4.79
C LEU A 15 5.32 -6.75 3.87
N GLY A 16 5.91 -5.70 4.43
CA GLY A 16 6.42 -4.54 3.67
C GLY A 16 7.51 -4.95 2.69
N ILE A 17 8.48 -5.76 3.12
CA ILE A 17 9.52 -6.32 2.24
C ILE A 17 8.89 -7.16 1.13
N TYR A 18 7.94 -8.03 1.46
CA TYR A 18 7.24 -8.84 0.47
C TYR A 18 6.51 -7.97 -0.57
N VAL A 19 5.78 -6.94 -0.13
CA VAL A 19 5.08 -6.01 -1.03
C VAL A 19 6.08 -5.25 -1.89
N LEU A 20 7.14 -4.69 -1.30
CA LEU A 20 8.18 -3.96 -2.01
C LEU A 20 8.82 -4.82 -3.12
N VAL A 21 9.32 -6.00 -2.77
CA VAL A 21 9.95 -6.92 -3.73
C VAL A 21 8.97 -7.34 -4.81
N ARG A 22 7.74 -7.66 -4.43
CA ARG A 22 6.71 -8.10 -5.35
C ARG A 22 6.40 -7.06 -6.44
N PHE A 23 6.13 -5.82 -6.04
CA PHE A 23 5.78 -4.76 -7.00
C PHE A 23 6.99 -4.26 -7.78
N THR A 24 8.18 -4.29 -7.19
CA THR A 24 9.42 -3.91 -7.86
C THR A 24 9.83 -4.93 -8.93
N VAL A 25 9.82 -6.22 -8.60
CA VAL A 25 10.35 -7.29 -9.48
C VAL A 25 9.27 -7.82 -10.44
N LYS A 26 8.10 -8.19 -9.91
CA LYS A 26 7.08 -8.91 -10.67
C LYS A 26 5.99 -8.00 -11.25
N GLY A 27 5.90 -6.75 -10.77
CA GLY A 27 4.82 -5.85 -11.14
C GLY A 27 3.44 -6.38 -10.75
N LEU A 28 2.42 -5.93 -11.46
CA LEU A 28 1.05 -6.43 -11.32
C LEU A 28 0.87 -7.68 -12.17
N ARG A 29 0.45 -8.77 -11.54
CA ARG A 29 0.05 -9.97 -12.26
C ARG A 29 -1.37 -9.77 -12.78
N ARG A 30 -1.50 -9.45 -14.06
CA ARG A 30 -2.80 -9.25 -14.73
C ARG A 30 -3.72 -10.46 -14.65
N ASP A 31 -3.16 -11.67 -14.62
CA ASP A 31 -3.87 -12.95 -14.50
C ASP A 31 -4.63 -13.13 -13.17
N ARG A 32 -4.23 -12.42 -12.12
CA ARG A 32 -4.85 -12.47 -10.79
C ARG A 32 -5.72 -11.25 -10.45
N LEU A 33 -5.60 -10.19 -11.22
CA LEU A 33 -6.37 -8.97 -10.99
C LEU A 33 -7.87 -9.22 -11.18
N GLY A 34 -8.67 -8.67 -10.27
CA GLY A 34 -10.12 -8.80 -10.31
C GLY A 34 -10.66 -10.10 -9.72
N GLN A 35 -9.79 -11.05 -9.32
CA GLN A 35 -10.27 -12.25 -8.65
C GLN A 35 -10.76 -11.90 -7.23
N PRO A 36 -11.92 -12.42 -6.81
CA PRO A 36 -12.46 -12.13 -5.49
C PRO A 36 -11.54 -12.64 -4.39
N LEU A 37 -11.39 -11.85 -3.34
CA LEU A 37 -10.71 -12.28 -2.13
C LEU A 37 -11.54 -13.36 -1.44
N ARG A 38 -10.90 -14.45 -1.05
CA ARG A 38 -11.59 -15.56 -0.39
C ARG A 38 -12.00 -15.13 1.03
N ARG A 39 -13.24 -15.43 1.42
CA ARG A 39 -13.74 -15.17 2.77
C ARG A 39 -12.84 -15.80 3.84
N ARG A 40 -12.28 -17.00 3.60
CA ARG A 40 -11.33 -17.67 4.48
C ARG A 40 -10.04 -16.87 4.75
N PHE A 41 -9.69 -15.94 3.87
CA PHE A 41 -8.56 -15.02 4.08
C PHE A 41 -9.02 -13.72 4.74
N LEU A 42 -10.15 -13.15 4.32
CA LEU A 42 -10.65 -11.88 4.84
C LEU A 42 -11.12 -11.97 6.29
N THR A 43 -11.77 -13.09 6.68
CA THR A 43 -12.28 -13.24 8.06
C THR A 43 -11.17 -13.23 9.10
N PRO A 44 -10.14 -14.10 9.03
CA PRO A 44 -9.04 -14.04 10.01
C PRO A 44 -8.24 -12.73 9.91
N LEU A 45 -8.06 -12.18 8.72
CA LEU A 45 -7.41 -10.88 8.56
C LEU A 45 -8.18 -9.79 9.28
N GLY A 46 -9.50 -9.72 9.08
CA GLY A 46 -10.35 -8.71 9.74
C GLY A 46 -10.36 -8.85 11.27
N LEU A 47 -10.42 -10.09 11.78
CA LEU A 47 -10.36 -10.34 13.21
C LEU A 47 -9.01 -9.93 13.83
N VAL A 48 -7.90 -10.31 13.19
CA VAL A 48 -6.55 -9.98 13.69
C VAL A 48 -6.30 -8.48 13.58
N ALA A 49 -6.57 -7.88 12.40
CA ALA A 49 -6.35 -6.46 12.20
C ALA A 49 -7.24 -5.60 13.10
N GLY A 50 -8.53 -5.97 13.26
CA GLY A 50 -9.44 -5.27 14.15
C GLY A 50 -9.07 -5.43 15.64
N PHE A 51 -8.60 -6.62 16.06
CA PHE A 51 -8.11 -6.83 17.42
C PHE A 51 -6.87 -5.97 17.71
N VAL A 52 -5.92 -5.94 16.78
CA VAL A 52 -4.70 -5.11 16.92
C VAL A 52 -5.07 -3.63 16.95
N ASP A 53 -6.02 -3.21 16.13
CA ASP A 53 -6.51 -1.83 16.10
C ASP A 53 -7.17 -1.44 17.43
N ALA A 54 -8.03 -2.30 17.96
CA ALA A 54 -8.70 -2.08 19.24
C ALA A 54 -7.72 -2.02 20.44
N THR A 55 -6.59 -2.72 20.37
CA THR A 55 -5.60 -2.77 21.47
C THR A 55 -4.51 -1.73 21.37
N GLY A 56 -4.17 -1.27 20.18
CA GLY A 56 -3.02 -0.40 19.93
C GLY A 56 -3.31 0.84 19.07
N GLY A 57 -4.53 0.99 18.53
CA GLY A 57 -4.91 2.17 17.75
C GLY A 57 -4.20 2.29 16.40
N GLY A 58 -3.84 1.20 15.75
CA GLY A 58 -3.10 1.27 14.50
C GLY A 58 -2.98 -0.06 13.76
N GLY A 59 -3.95 -0.94 13.90
CA GLY A 59 -3.90 -2.27 13.30
C GLY A 59 -4.61 -2.40 11.95
N TRP A 60 -5.70 -1.68 11.75
CA TRP A 60 -6.52 -1.88 10.56
C TRP A 60 -5.78 -1.52 9.26
N GLY A 61 -5.39 -0.28 9.09
CA GLY A 61 -4.64 0.18 7.91
C GLY A 61 -3.27 -0.49 7.76
N PRO A 62 -2.39 -0.41 8.78
CA PRO A 62 -1.05 -1.00 8.73
C PRO A 62 -1.00 -2.51 8.52
N VAL A 63 -1.97 -3.27 8.98
CA VAL A 63 -2.05 -4.73 8.79
C VAL A 63 -2.85 -5.09 7.55
N GLY A 64 -4.02 -4.49 7.37
CA GLY A 64 -4.94 -4.79 6.28
C GLY A 64 -4.36 -4.44 4.91
N THR A 65 -3.80 -3.25 4.76
CA THR A 65 -3.23 -2.79 3.49
C THR A 65 -2.14 -3.71 2.95
N PRO A 66 -1.04 -3.99 3.68
CA PRO A 66 0.01 -4.85 3.15
C PRO A 66 -0.45 -6.30 2.97
N ALA A 67 -1.34 -6.82 3.83
CA ALA A 67 -1.86 -8.17 3.69
C ALA A 67 -2.71 -8.35 2.42
N ILE A 68 -3.57 -7.38 2.11
CA ILE A 68 -4.38 -7.41 0.88
C ILE A 68 -3.51 -7.14 -0.35
N LEU A 69 -2.57 -6.20 -0.30
CA LEU A 69 -1.59 -5.98 -1.36
C LEU A 69 -0.77 -7.24 -1.65
N ALA A 70 -0.36 -7.95 -0.60
CA ALA A 70 0.36 -9.21 -0.71
C ALA A 70 -0.44 -10.30 -1.44
N SER A 71 -1.78 -10.28 -1.41
CA SER A 71 -2.61 -11.20 -2.19
C SER A 71 -2.44 -11.04 -3.71
N GLY A 72 -2.18 -9.81 -4.17
CA GLY A 72 -2.02 -9.42 -5.57
C GLY A 72 -3.26 -9.58 -6.42
N ARG A 73 -4.43 -9.63 -5.82
CA ARG A 73 -5.71 -9.79 -6.50
C ARG A 73 -6.38 -8.45 -6.80
N LEU A 74 -5.99 -7.41 -6.08
CA LEU A 74 -6.51 -6.06 -6.25
C LEU A 74 -5.37 -5.08 -6.60
N GLU A 75 -5.71 -4.08 -7.38
CA GLU A 75 -4.82 -2.96 -7.64
C GLU A 75 -4.57 -2.16 -6.36
N PRO A 76 -3.34 -1.62 -6.15
CA PRO A 76 -3.00 -0.86 -4.94
C PRO A 76 -4.00 0.25 -4.61
N ARG A 77 -4.43 1.03 -5.60
CA ARG A 77 -5.43 2.09 -5.41
C ARG A 77 -6.77 1.58 -4.90
N LYS A 78 -7.22 0.40 -5.34
CA LYS A 78 -8.47 -0.23 -4.86
C LYS A 78 -8.32 -0.75 -3.44
N VAL A 79 -7.12 -1.27 -3.11
CA VAL A 79 -6.80 -1.72 -1.74
C VAL A 79 -6.84 -0.54 -0.79
N ILE A 80 -6.11 0.55 -1.12
CA ILE A 80 -6.05 1.76 -0.30
C ILE A 80 -7.47 2.31 -0.09
N GLY A 81 -8.22 2.56 -1.16
CA GLY A 81 -9.57 3.11 -1.05
C GLY A 81 -10.54 2.22 -0.26
N SER A 82 -10.44 0.88 -0.36
CA SER A 82 -11.28 -0.04 0.40
C SER A 82 -10.91 -0.06 1.88
N ILE A 83 -9.63 -0.02 2.20
CA ILE A 83 -9.14 0.03 3.58
C ILE A 83 -9.54 1.36 4.21
N ASP A 84 -9.28 2.50 3.56
CA ASP A 84 -9.61 3.83 4.09
C ASP A 84 -11.13 3.98 4.35
N THR A 85 -11.96 3.46 3.43
CA THR A 85 -13.42 3.48 3.62
C THR A 85 -13.84 2.64 4.82
N SER A 86 -13.25 1.47 5.02
CA SER A 86 -13.55 0.62 6.17
C SER A 86 -12.97 1.18 7.46
N GLU A 87 -11.80 1.81 7.42
CA GLU A 87 -11.16 2.47 8.56
C GLU A 87 -11.99 3.63 9.09
N PHE A 88 -12.65 4.38 8.21
CA PHE A 88 -13.60 5.40 8.62
C PHE A 88 -14.70 4.83 9.55
N LEU A 89 -15.30 3.69 9.17
CA LEU A 89 -16.32 3.04 10.00
C LEU A 89 -15.76 2.53 11.34
N VAL A 90 -14.55 1.96 11.32
CA VAL A 90 -13.85 1.51 12.52
C VAL A 90 -13.55 2.69 13.44
N SER A 91 -13.05 3.79 12.90
CA SER A 91 -12.75 5.02 13.66
C SER A 91 -13.98 5.65 14.28
N VAL A 92 -15.12 5.69 13.54
CA VAL A 92 -16.39 6.16 14.09
C VAL A 92 -16.86 5.28 15.26
N ALA A 93 -16.80 3.96 15.10
CA ALA A 93 -17.21 3.02 16.14
C ALA A 93 -16.29 3.12 17.38
N ALA A 94 -14.98 3.23 17.18
CA ALA A 94 -14.00 3.41 18.24
C ALA A 94 -14.23 4.74 18.98
N SER A 95 -14.42 5.84 18.24
CA SER A 95 -14.71 7.16 18.84
C SER A 95 -15.98 7.15 19.68
N ALA A 96 -17.03 6.51 19.18
CA ALA A 96 -18.27 6.34 19.95
C ALA A 96 -18.04 5.51 21.23
N GLY A 97 -17.28 4.41 21.12
CA GLY A 97 -16.92 3.57 22.26
C GLY A 97 -16.11 4.33 23.32
N PHE A 98 -15.13 5.11 22.92
CA PHE A 98 -14.35 5.94 23.83
C PHE A 98 -15.18 7.03 24.51
N LEU A 99 -16.04 7.71 23.77
CA LEU A 99 -16.94 8.73 24.32
C LEU A 99 -17.91 8.15 25.36
N LEU A 100 -18.44 6.95 25.10
CA LEU A 100 -19.33 6.26 26.03
C LEU A 100 -18.60 5.77 27.28
N ALA A 101 -17.34 5.30 27.14
CA ALA A 101 -16.58 4.72 28.25
C ALA A 101 -15.88 5.78 29.12
N LEU A 102 -15.32 6.83 28.50
CA LEU A 102 -14.48 7.82 29.16
C LEU A 102 -15.11 9.22 29.21
N GLY A 103 -16.23 9.42 28.53
CA GLY A 103 -16.80 10.74 28.34
C GLY A 103 -15.89 11.67 27.54
N SER A 104 -16.02 12.97 27.76
CA SER A 104 -15.17 13.99 27.10
C SER A 104 -13.85 14.27 27.86
N ALA A 105 -13.58 13.55 28.95
CA ALA A 105 -12.38 13.75 29.75
C ALA A 105 -11.11 13.41 28.94
N GLY A 106 -10.19 14.37 28.85
CA GLY A 106 -8.92 14.18 28.16
C GLY A 106 -8.94 14.43 26.65
N ILE A 107 -10.07 14.90 26.08
CA ILE A 107 -10.12 15.29 24.67
C ILE A 107 -9.65 16.73 24.53
N ASP A 108 -8.50 16.93 23.93
CA ASP A 108 -8.02 18.25 23.53
C ASP A 108 -8.65 18.67 22.19
N THR A 109 -9.63 19.53 22.27
CA THR A 109 -10.41 20.02 21.10
C THR A 109 -9.53 20.72 20.06
N ALA A 110 -8.44 21.39 20.49
CA ALA A 110 -7.53 22.06 19.56
C ALA A 110 -6.81 21.07 18.64
N TRP A 111 -6.33 19.94 19.20
CA TRP A 111 -5.73 18.87 18.43
C TRP A 111 -6.74 18.19 17.49
N VAL A 112 -7.96 17.94 17.97
CA VAL A 112 -9.03 17.35 17.15
C VAL A 112 -9.34 18.24 15.94
N VAL A 113 -9.52 19.53 16.14
CA VAL A 113 -9.78 20.48 15.05
C VAL A 113 -8.60 20.57 14.09
N ALA A 114 -7.38 20.66 14.59
CA ALA A 114 -6.18 20.71 13.75
C ALA A 114 -6.06 19.47 12.85
N LEU A 115 -6.28 18.26 13.41
CA LEU A 115 -6.26 17.00 12.65
C LEU A 115 -7.40 16.91 11.64
N LEU A 116 -8.61 17.36 12.00
CA LEU A 116 -9.74 17.38 11.07
C LEU A 116 -9.48 18.31 9.87
N VAL A 117 -9.01 19.52 10.12
CA VAL A 117 -8.69 20.49 9.06
C VAL A 117 -7.55 19.96 8.19
N GLY A 118 -6.49 19.44 8.81
CA GLY A 118 -5.37 18.83 8.09
C GLY A 118 -5.83 17.65 7.20
N GLY A 119 -6.65 16.76 7.75
CA GLY A 119 -7.21 15.62 7.03
C GLY A 119 -8.13 16.03 5.87
N LEU A 120 -8.98 17.01 6.08
CA LEU A 120 -9.91 17.52 5.06
C LEU A 120 -9.16 18.11 3.85
N ILE A 121 -8.02 18.76 4.09
CA ILE A 121 -7.16 19.30 3.03
C ILE A 121 -6.33 18.18 2.37
N ALA A 122 -5.76 17.28 3.17
CA ALA A 122 -4.87 16.23 2.68
C ALA A 122 -5.58 15.13 1.90
N ALA A 123 -6.82 14.77 2.29
CA ALA A 123 -7.55 13.65 1.68
C ALA A 123 -7.78 13.80 0.16
N PRO A 124 -8.28 14.93 -0.37
CA PRO A 124 -8.45 15.08 -1.82
C PRO A 124 -7.11 15.07 -2.57
N ILE A 125 -6.05 15.62 -1.97
CA ILE A 125 -4.69 15.62 -2.56
C ILE A 125 -4.17 14.17 -2.64
N ALA A 126 -4.30 13.40 -1.56
CA ALA A 126 -3.91 12.00 -1.52
C ALA A 126 -4.70 11.15 -2.53
N ALA A 127 -6.02 11.34 -2.59
CA ALA A 127 -6.87 10.64 -3.55
C ALA A 127 -6.50 10.95 -5.01
N TRP A 128 -6.22 12.22 -5.30
CA TRP A 128 -5.74 12.63 -6.62
C TRP A 128 -4.39 11.97 -6.96
N LEU A 129 -3.44 12.00 -6.03
CA LEU A 129 -2.11 11.42 -6.21
C LEU A 129 -2.18 9.91 -6.48
N VAL A 130 -2.96 9.17 -5.69
CA VAL A 130 -3.15 7.70 -5.85
C VAL A 130 -3.75 7.35 -7.22
N ARG A 131 -4.62 8.20 -7.76
CA ARG A 131 -5.24 7.98 -9.08
C ARG A 131 -4.26 8.15 -10.23
N HIS A 132 -3.25 9.00 -10.08
CA HIS A 132 -2.31 9.35 -11.15
C HIS A 132 -1.01 8.52 -11.11
N ILE A 133 -0.70 7.90 -10.00
CA ILE A 133 0.50 7.06 -9.88
C ILE A 133 0.22 5.65 -10.44
N PRO A 134 1.10 5.14 -11.33
CA PRO A 134 0.97 3.77 -11.81
C PRO A 134 0.95 2.76 -10.66
N PRO A 135 0.10 1.71 -10.73
CA PRO A 135 -0.05 0.74 -9.65
C PRO A 135 1.25 0.05 -9.22
N ARG A 136 2.16 -0.19 -10.17
CA ARG A 136 3.48 -0.77 -9.91
C ARG A 136 4.34 0.15 -9.05
N VAL A 137 4.38 1.43 -9.40
CA VAL A 137 5.13 2.46 -8.66
C VAL A 137 4.51 2.70 -7.29
N LEU A 138 3.18 2.80 -7.22
CA LEU A 138 2.45 2.98 -5.97
C LEU A 138 2.70 1.81 -5.00
N GLY A 139 2.64 0.57 -5.47
CA GLY A 139 2.93 -0.61 -4.65
C GLY A 139 4.35 -0.64 -4.11
N SER A 140 5.35 -0.26 -4.93
CA SER A 140 6.75 -0.15 -4.49
C SER A 140 6.94 0.99 -3.49
N ALA A 141 6.29 2.14 -3.70
CA ALA A 141 6.35 3.28 -2.79
C ALA A 141 5.76 2.92 -1.42
N VAL A 142 4.55 2.36 -1.39
CA VAL A 142 3.88 1.94 -0.16
C VAL A 142 4.67 0.86 0.57
N GLY A 143 5.14 -0.18 -0.13
CA GLY A 143 5.94 -1.25 0.46
C GLY A 143 7.21 -0.72 1.13
N GLY A 144 7.90 0.23 0.50
CA GLY A 144 9.09 0.84 1.08
C GLY A 144 8.81 1.73 2.29
N VAL A 145 7.72 2.51 2.28
CA VAL A 145 7.30 3.29 3.46
C VAL A 145 6.99 2.36 4.64
N ILE A 146 6.31 1.24 4.40
CA ILE A 146 6.05 0.23 5.44
C ILE A 146 7.38 -0.31 6.01
N VAL A 147 8.35 -0.63 5.15
CA VAL A 147 9.68 -1.08 5.58
C VAL A 147 10.38 -0.02 6.42
N LEU A 148 10.43 1.23 5.96
CA LEU A 148 11.11 2.32 6.66
C LEU A 148 10.50 2.60 8.04
N THR A 149 9.18 2.70 8.12
CA THR A 149 8.46 3.01 9.37
C THR A 149 8.62 1.90 10.40
N ASN A 150 8.48 0.64 9.97
CA ASN A 150 8.60 -0.49 10.89
C ASN A 150 10.06 -0.77 11.30
N SER A 151 11.02 -0.57 10.40
CA SER A 151 12.45 -0.59 10.76
C SER A 151 12.78 0.47 11.82
N ARG A 152 12.18 1.67 11.73
CA ARG A 152 12.36 2.71 12.76
C ARG A 152 11.85 2.25 14.12
N THR A 153 10.67 1.67 14.18
CA THR A 153 10.09 1.17 15.43
C THR A 153 10.96 0.08 16.05
N LEU A 154 11.45 -0.86 15.23
CA LEU A 154 12.34 -1.92 15.69
C LEU A 154 13.68 -1.40 16.20
N LEU A 155 14.34 -0.52 15.45
CA LEU A 155 15.64 0.05 15.83
C LEU A 155 15.59 0.95 17.07
N ARG A 156 14.41 1.41 17.46
CA ARG A 156 14.16 2.18 18.68
C ARG A 156 13.60 1.36 19.82
N SER A 157 13.30 0.08 19.60
CA SER A 157 12.83 -0.81 20.64
C SER A 157 13.98 -1.23 21.56
N ASP A 158 13.63 -1.59 22.80
CA ASP A 158 14.56 -2.13 23.79
C ASP A 158 15.21 -3.47 23.37
N TRP A 159 14.76 -4.06 22.23
CA TRP A 159 15.29 -5.30 21.69
C TRP A 159 16.60 -5.11 20.92
N ILE A 160 16.88 -3.89 20.47
CA ILE A 160 18.05 -3.59 19.65
C ILE A 160 18.82 -2.45 20.29
N ASP A 161 19.95 -2.79 20.88
CA ASP A 161 20.90 -1.82 21.39
C ASP A 161 21.81 -1.34 20.25
N ALA A 162 21.35 -0.33 19.51
CA ALA A 162 22.08 0.26 18.41
C ALA A 162 22.43 1.71 18.72
N SER A 163 23.65 2.12 18.37
CA SER A 163 24.07 3.52 18.48
C SER A 163 23.28 4.40 17.50
N ASP A 164 23.17 5.69 17.79
CA ASP A 164 22.45 6.63 16.91
C ASP A 164 23.09 6.72 15.52
N SER A 165 24.41 6.57 15.42
CA SER A 165 25.12 6.50 14.15
C SER A 165 24.71 5.26 13.34
N THR A 166 24.60 4.09 14.00
CA THR A 166 24.15 2.85 13.35
C THR A 166 22.71 2.98 12.88
N ARG A 167 21.82 3.52 13.70
CA ARG A 167 20.42 3.78 13.33
C ARG A 167 20.32 4.67 12.11
N THR A 168 21.06 5.77 12.09
CA THR A 168 21.09 6.72 10.97
C THR A 168 21.58 6.05 9.69
N LEU A 169 22.68 5.27 9.79
CA LEU A 169 23.22 4.53 8.63
C LEU A 169 22.19 3.55 8.05
N VAL A 170 21.54 2.77 8.91
CA VAL A 170 20.50 1.82 8.47
C VAL A 170 19.36 2.54 7.77
N TYR A 171 18.89 3.68 8.28
CA TYR A 171 17.84 4.46 7.62
C TYR A 171 18.27 4.99 6.26
N LEU A 172 19.50 5.50 6.14
CA LEU A 172 20.01 5.99 4.87
C LEU A 172 20.12 4.86 3.83
N VAL A 173 20.62 3.70 4.25
CA VAL A 173 20.69 2.51 3.37
C VAL A 173 19.30 2.05 2.94
N LEU A 174 18.37 1.92 3.88
CA LEU A 174 16.99 1.53 3.55
C LEU A 174 16.30 2.55 2.65
N ALA A 175 16.48 3.84 2.89
CA ALA A 175 15.95 4.91 2.04
C ALA A 175 16.55 4.87 0.64
N ALA A 176 17.86 4.63 0.52
CA ALA A 176 18.52 4.48 -0.78
C ALA A 176 18.02 3.25 -1.56
N VAL A 177 17.88 2.10 -0.87
CA VAL A 177 17.30 0.89 -1.46
C VAL A 177 15.86 1.11 -1.92
N TRP A 178 15.06 1.78 -1.10
CA TRP A 178 13.69 2.14 -1.44
C TRP A 178 13.62 3.08 -2.65
N ALA A 179 14.41 4.15 -2.67
CA ALA A 179 14.49 5.08 -3.80
C ALA A 179 14.91 4.34 -5.09
N GLY A 180 15.90 3.44 -4.99
CA GLY A 180 16.31 2.57 -6.09
C GLY A 180 15.19 1.66 -6.57
N ALA A 181 14.43 1.04 -5.68
CA ALA A 181 13.31 0.17 -6.01
C ALA A 181 12.17 0.95 -6.71
N VAL A 182 11.86 2.15 -6.24
CA VAL A 182 10.88 3.04 -6.89
C VAL A 182 11.37 3.48 -8.27
N ALA A 183 12.62 3.91 -8.39
CA ALA A 183 13.21 4.29 -9.67
C ALA A 183 13.21 3.13 -10.68
N TRP A 184 13.53 1.92 -10.23
CA TRP A 184 13.42 0.70 -11.04
C TRP A 184 11.98 0.44 -11.47
N SER A 185 11.00 0.55 -10.57
CA SER A 185 9.58 0.38 -10.86
C SER A 185 9.07 1.37 -11.91
N VAL A 186 9.54 2.62 -11.86
CA VAL A 186 9.22 3.64 -12.87
C VAL A 186 9.82 3.29 -14.23
N ARG A 187 11.09 2.87 -14.26
CA ARG A 187 11.74 2.45 -15.52
C ARG A 187 11.06 1.24 -16.13
N ALA A 188 10.78 0.23 -15.32
CA ALA A 188 10.11 -0.97 -15.78
C ALA A 188 8.69 -0.71 -16.30
N TYR A 189 7.94 0.18 -15.65
CA TYR A 189 6.62 0.61 -16.11
C TYR A 189 6.69 1.34 -17.46
N ARG A 190 7.70 2.21 -17.64
CA ARG A 190 7.90 2.89 -18.93
C ARG A 190 8.25 1.90 -20.05
N GLY A 191 9.04 0.86 -19.75
CA GLY A 191 9.33 -0.21 -20.69
C GLY A 191 8.09 -1.03 -21.06
N GLU A 192 7.22 -1.34 -20.11
CA GLU A 192 5.95 -2.03 -20.36
C GLU A 192 5.05 -1.20 -21.30
N LEU A 193 4.95 0.11 -21.08
CA LEU A 193 4.17 1.00 -21.94
C LEU A 193 4.74 1.14 -23.35
N ALA A 194 6.07 1.14 -23.50
CA ALA A 194 6.71 1.19 -24.82
C ALA A 194 6.41 -0.08 -25.63
N LEU A 195 6.52 -1.24 -24.99
CA LEU A 195 6.20 -2.52 -25.62
C LEU A 195 4.70 -2.64 -25.98
N GLU A 196 3.80 -2.18 -25.12
CA GLU A 196 2.35 -2.18 -25.43
C GLU A 196 2.02 -1.30 -26.64
N ARG A 197 2.70 -0.17 -26.83
CA ARG A 197 2.54 0.70 -28.01
C ARG A 197 3.05 0.01 -29.26
N GLU A 198 4.24 -0.58 -29.20
CA GLU A 198 4.83 -1.29 -30.32
C GLU A 198 3.94 -2.45 -30.79
N LEU A 199 3.38 -3.22 -29.84
CA LEU A 199 2.43 -4.30 -30.16
C LEU A 199 1.14 -3.76 -30.79
N ALA A 200 0.59 -2.66 -30.28
CA ALA A 200 -0.61 -2.06 -30.84
C ALA A 200 -0.38 -1.51 -32.28
N ASP A 201 0.79 -0.94 -32.54
CA ASP A 201 1.17 -0.45 -33.88
C ASP A 201 1.30 -1.64 -34.87
N LEU A 202 1.92 -2.75 -34.45
CA LEU A 202 2.03 -3.98 -35.24
C LEU A 202 0.67 -4.61 -35.54
N GLU A 203 -0.22 -4.67 -34.53
CA GLU A 203 -1.59 -5.18 -34.73
C GLU A 203 -2.38 -4.31 -35.73
N ALA A 204 -2.22 -2.99 -35.68
CA ALA A 204 -2.85 -2.06 -36.62
C ALA A 204 -2.30 -2.24 -38.04
N GLU A 205 -1.00 -2.47 -38.19
CA GLU A 205 -0.36 -2.72 -39.48
C GLU A 205 -0.86 -4.03 -40.10
N LEU A 206 -0.92 -5.10 -39.34
CA LEU A 206 -1.46 -6.41 -39.75
C LEU A 206 -2.91 -6.29 -40.22
N ALA A 207 -3.75 -5.60 -39.44
CA ALA A 207 -5.16 -5.40 -39.79
C ALA A 207 -5.34 -4.63 -41.10
N THR A 208 -4.47 -3.66 -41.38
CA THR A 208 -4.49 -2.91 -42.67
C THR A 208 -4.02 -3.76 -43.84
N ASP A 209 -3.04 -4.64 -43.65
CA ASP A 209 -2.55 -5.55 -44.68
C ASP A 209 -3.58 -6.62 -45.04
N ASP A 210 -4.27 -7.19 -44.03
CA ASP A 210 -5.35 -8.15 -44.22
C ASP A 210 -6.55 -7.52 -44.98
N ALA A 211 -6.90 -6.27 -44.65
CA ALA A 211 -7.94 -5.53 -45.34
C ALA A 211 -7.58 -5.28 -46.81
N ARG A 212 -6.31 -4.99 -47.10
CA ARG A 212 -5.82 -4.79 -48.50
C ARG A 212 -5.84 -6.11 -49.27
N LYS A 213 -5.46 -7.23 -48.67
CA LYS A 213 -5.48 -8.56 -49.31
C LYS A 213 -6.91 -9.01 -49.61
N GLY A 214 -7.84 -8.83 -48.66
CA GLY A 214 -9.25 -9.15 -48.85
C GLY A 214 -9.94 -8.29 -49.93
N ALA A 215 -9.49 -7.04 -50.13
CA ALA A 215 -10.01 -6.18 -51.19
C ALA A 215 -9.39 -6.49 -52.58
N ALA A 216 -8.27 -7.22 -52.65
CA ALA A 216 -7.58 -7.59 -53.87
C ALA A 216 -7.99 -8.96 -54.43
N GLU A 217 -8.81 -9.75 -53.73
CA GLU A 217 -9.31 -11.05 -54.18
C GLU A 217 -10.62 -10.82 -54.95
N PRO A 218 -10.63 -10.94 -56.32
CA PRO A 218 -11.83 -10.77 -57.12
C PRO A 218 -12.74 -12.02 -56.98
N ALA A 219 -14.03 -11.77 -56.85
CA ALA A 219 -15.09 -12.80 -56.80
C ALA A 219 -15.17 -13.64 -58.04
#